data_47c9dffbad94bc8b5b8c78c95e6ca7ab
#
_entry.id   47c9dffbad94bc8b5b8c78c95e6ca7ab
#
_cell.length_a   1.000
_cell.length_b   1.000
_cell.length_c   1.000
_cell.angle_alpha   90.00
_cell.angle_beta   90.00
_cell.angle_gamma   90.00
#
_symmetry.space_group_name_H-M   'P 1'
#
loop_
_entity.id
_entity.type
_entity.pdbx_description
1 polymer ?
#
loop_
_entity_poly.entity_id
_entity_poly.type
_entity_poly.pdbx_seq_one_letter_code
_entity_poly.pdbx_strand_id
1 'polypeptide(L)'
;MISHHFLRGLMPAVLSLGVASLAAPAARAEDTTLAIPGQNVLFLARYIAEDQHLWEKEGLNVKIINIIGIGSMNAVIAGSADFSMGSGPTITRAWARGQKVVALLTAVGQSGQSIVIRKDIADAAHYDPKAPIAERAKILKGKTIAIGGTGAIPDIVLKAVAKDAGIAPGDVVAPPMQPPEFMAAFATKKIDGFSNSPPFVEQVLLDGTGVLVSDARIGEPKEFSPVSASLLMARGDFCAAHKPVCEKMVHGVYEATQVILHDPQTSIAVMKAHFGTYSDKVLAAAYQTVKDMTPDNPSTTVQDLENGDNMNIDAGFLKPEDKLPDYKPLIDNSFVK
;
A
#
# COMPACT_ATOMS: atom_id res chain seq x y z
N MET A 1 103.21 -22.90 -1.41
CA MET A 1 102.77 -21.98 -0.35
C MET A 1 101.79 -21.07 -0.99
N ILE A 2 100.52 -21.41 -0.80
CA ILE A 2 99.41 -20.83 -1.60
C ILE A 2 98.46 -20.12 -0.61
N SER A 3 98.27 -18.80 -0.83
CA SER A 3 97.42 -17.96 -0.07
C SER A 3 96.01 -17.95 -0.69
N HIS A 4 94.99 -18.28 0.09
CA HIS A 4 93.58 -18.21 -0.35
C HIS A 4 92.95 -16.91 0.15
N HIS A 5 92.49 -16.07 -0.78
CA HIS A 5 91.68 -14.90 -0.52
C HIS A 5 90.22 -15.30 -0.50
N PHE A 6 89.53 -15.00 0.60
CA PHE A 6 88.06 -15.13 0.75
C PHE A 6 87.40 -13.82 0.29
N LEU A 7 86.64 -13.89 -0.83
CA LEU A 7 85.72 -12.83 -1.20
C LEU A 7 84.41 -13.00 -0.40
N ARG A 8 84.07 -11.97 0.37
CA ARG A 8 82.76 -11.82 0.99
C ARG A 8 81.78 -11.11 0.02
N GLY A 9 80.81 -11.83 -0.50
CA GLY A 9 79.72 -11.27 -1.30
C GLY A 9 78.68 -10.60 -0.37
N LEU A 10 78.38 -9.32 -0.56
CA LEU A 10 77.23 -8.62 0.00
C LEU A 10 75.98 -9.01 -0.78
N MET A 11 74.98 -9.62 -0.10
CA MET A 11 73.64 -9.75 -0.61
C MET A 11 72.84 -8.49 -0.28
N PRO A 12 72.09 -7.87 -1.21
CA PRO A 12 71.12 -6.81 -0.88
C PRO A 12 69.87 -7.42 -0.34
N ALA A 13 69.48 -6.99 0.86
CA ALA A 13 68.16 -7.31 1.44
C ALA A 13 67.06 -6.52 0.69
N VAL A 14 66.22 -7.22 -0.07
CA VAL A 14 65.01 -6.64 -0.67
C VAL A 14 63.95 -6.56 0.42
N LEU A 15 63.65 -5.32 0.86
CA LEU A 15 62.55 -5.02 1.76
C LEU A 15 61.25 -5.03 0.93
N SER A 16 60.51 -6.14 0.96
CA SER A 16 59.14 -6.21 0.42
C SER A 16 58.18 -5.50 1.37
N LEU A 17 57.73 -4.27 1.03
CA LEU A 17 56.60 -3.60 1.64
C LEU A 17 55.33 -4.41 1.27
N GLY A 18 54.82 -5.19 2.22
CA GLY A 18 53.50 -5.80 2.13
C GLY A 18 52.44 -4.72 2.26
N VAL A 19 51.76 -4.39 1.17
CA VAL A 19 50.54 -3.57 1.21
C VAL A 19 49.46 -4.43 1.86
N ALA A 20 49.20 -4.24 3.15
CA ALA A 20 48.05 -4.77 3.83
C ALA A 20 46.80 -4.06 3.28
N SER A 21 46.11 -4.68 2.32
CA SER A 21 44.76 -4.26 1.91
C SER A 21 43.85 -4.41 3.12
N LEU A 22 43.54 -3.30 3.76
CA LEU A 22 42.43 -3.22 4.72
C LEU A 22 41.16 -3.49 3.93
N ALA A 23 40.72 -4.75 3.89
CA ALA A 23 39.38 -5.11 3.47
C ALA A 23 38.41 -4.45 4.47
N ALA A 24 37.80 -3.34 4.05
CA ALA A 24 36.69 -2.78 4.81
C ALA A 24 35.66 -3.91 5.05
N PRO A 25 35.16 -4.10 6.28
CA PRO A 25 34.10 -5.09 6.52
C PRO A 25 32.95 -4.75 5.57
N ALA A 26 32.51 -5.70 4.76
CA ALA A 26 31.31 -5.55 3.95
C ALA A 26 30.19 -5.16 4.93
N ALA A 27 29.61 -3.98 4.71
CA ALA A 27 28.49 -3.51 5.52
C ALA A 27 27.40 -4.59 5.45
N ARG A 28 27.13 -5.24 6.57
CA ARG A 28 26.06 -6.24 6.66
C ARG A 28 24.75 -5.51 6.44
N ALA A 29 23.91 -6.06 5.56
CA ALA A 29 22.55 -5.53 5.36
C ALA A 29 21.81 -5.49 6.71
N GLU A 30 21.10 -4.41 6.96
CA GLU A 30 20.29 -4.24 8.17
C GLU A 30 18.96 -4.98 7.99
N ASP A 31 18.60 -5.85 8.93
CA ASP A 31 17.33 -6.56 8.91
C ASP A 31 16.21 -5.63 9.37
N THR A 32 15.09 -5.62 8.66
CA THR A 32 13.89 -4.88 9.04
C THR A 32 12.62 -5.59 8.56
N THR A 33 11.47 -5.17 9.07
CA THR A 33 10.19 -5.82 8.83
C THR A 33 9.16 -4.85 8.27
N LEU A 34 8.43 -5.27 7.22
CA LEU A 34 7.34 -4.52 6.61
C LEU A 34 6.04 -5.32 6.68
N ALA A 35 5.06 -4.86 7.44
CA ALA A 35 3.73 -5.46 7.54
C ALA A 35 2.81 -4.93 6.44
N ILE A 36 2.11 -5.85 5.74
CA ILE A 36 1.20 -5.55 4.64
C ILE A 36 -0.20 -6.07 4.98
N PRO A 37 -1.28 -5.29 4.75
CA PRO A 37 -2.65 -5.68 5.12
C PRO A 37 -3.28 -6.73 4.19
N GLY A 38 -2.58 -7.18 3.17
CA GLY A 38 -3.03 -8.21 2.22
C GLY A 38 -2.44 -8.02 0.83
N GLN A 39 -2.73 -8.97 -0.08
CA GLN A 39 -2.33 -8.85 -1.48
C GLN A 39 -3.24 -7.88 -2.22
N ASN A 40 -2.64 -6.82 -2.80
CA ASN A 40 -3.36 -5.81 -3.56
C ASN A 40 -2.40 -5.05 -4.47
N VAL A 41 -2.82 -4.71 -5.67
CA VAL A 41 -1.99 -3.93 -6.60
C VAL A 41 -1.77 -2.47 -6.16
N LEU A 42 -2.55 -1.94 -5.22
CA LEU A 42 -2.25 -0.63 -4.61
C LEU A 42 -0.93 -0.63 -3.82
N PHE A 43 -0.39 -1.81 -3.52
CA PHE A 43 0.94 -1.98 -2.96
C PHE A 43 2.00 -2.30 -4.02
N LEU A 44 1.77 -1.92 -5.30
CA LEU A 44 2.69 -2.24 -6.41
C LEU A 44 4.11 -1.74 -6.14
N ALA A 45 4.26 -0.58 -5.50
CA ALA A 45 5.58 -0.06 -5.14
C ALA A 45 6.38 -1.04 -4.27
N ARG A 46 5.74 -1.73 -3.32
CA ARG A 46 6.46 -2.73 -2.51
C ARG A 46 6.86 -3.97 -3.32
N TYR A 47 6.01 -4.45 -4.25
CA TYR A 47 6.36 -5.59 -5.11
C TYR A 47 7.54 -5.24 -6.03
N ILE A 48 7.54 -4.02 -6.59
CA ILE A 48 8.66 -3.54 -7.41
C ILE A 48 9.93 -3.41 -6.55
N ALA A 49 9.83 -2.84 -5.34
CA ALA A 49 10.99 -2.70 -4.47
C ALA A 49 11.61 -4.06 -4.10
N GLU A 50 10.78 -5.07 -3.88
CA GLU A 50 11.20 -6.46 -3.61
C GLU A 50 11.82 -7.09 -4.88
N ASP A 51 11.09 -7.16 -5.99
CA ASP A 51 11.53 -7.86 -7.22
C ASP A 51 12.72 -7.20 -7.91
N GLN A 52 12.85 -5.87 -7.81
CA GLN A 52 13.97 -5.11 -8.35
C GLN A 52 15.12 -4.95 -7.35
N HIS A 53 15.03 -5.59 -6.17
CA HIS A 53 16.04 -5.53 -5.11
C HIS A 53 16.42 -4.10 -4.70
N LEU A 54 15.44 -3.18 -4.67
CA LEU A 54 15.73 -1.77 -4.40
C LEU A 54 16.19 -1.56 -2.96
N TRP A 55 15.62 -2.30 -2.00
CA TRP A 55 16.03 -2.23 -0.61
C TRP A 55 17.39 -2.89 -0.36
N GLU A 56 17.67 -4.03 -1.01
CA GLU A 56 18.97 -4.70 -0.91
C GLU A 56 20.11 -3.81 -1.46
N LYS A 57 19.84 -3.04 -2.54
CA LYS A 57 20.78 -2.05 -3.07
C LYS A 57 21.13 -0.96 -2.05
N GLU A 58 20.17 -0.63 -1.18
CA GLU A 58 20.35 0.30 -0.06
C GLU A 58 20.99 -0.37 1.18
N GLY A 59 21.22 -1.67 1.14
CA GLY A 59 21.74 -2.44 2.27
C GLY A 59 20.68 -2.74 3.34
N LEU A 60 19.42 -2.89 2.95
CA LEU A 60 18.34 -3.42 3.80
C LEU A 60 17.94 -4.82 3.38
N ASN A 61 17.73 -5.70 4.35
CA ASN A 61 17.05 -6.98 4.19
C ASN A 61 15.64 -6.86 4.74
N VAL A 62 14.64 -6.66 3.88
CA VAL A 62 13.26 -6.38 4.27
C VAL A 62 12.44 -7.67 4.31
N LYS A 63 12.01 -8.08 5.50
CA LYS A 63 11.10 -9.22 5.67
C LYS A 63 9.66 -8.74 5.56
N ILE A 64 8.94 -9.24 4.54
CA ILE A 64 7.51 -8.95 4.36
C ILE A 64 6.65 -9.85 5.24
N ILE A 65 5.69 -9.25 5.97
CA ILE A 65 4.74 -9.95 6.83
C ILE A 65 3.32 -9.57 6.41
N ASN A 66 2.53 -10.56 6.01
CA ASN A 66 1.12 -10.34 5.64
C ASN A 66 0.23 -10.48 6.88
N ILE A 67 -0.44 -9.39 7.26
CA ILE A 67 -1.36 -9.32 8.41
C ILE A 67 -2.63 -8.60 7.97
N ILE A 68 -3.73 -9.32 7.91
CA ILE A 68 -5.00 -8.86 7.31
C ILE A 68 -5.53 -7.57 7.97
N GLY A 69 -5.95 -6.63 7.13
CA GLY A 69 -6.65 -5.41 7.52
C GLY A 69 -5.80 -4.50 8.43
N ILE A 70 -6.40 -3.98 9.49
CA ILE A 70 -5.73 -3.09 10.45
C ILE A 70 -4.67 -3.79 11.30
N GLY A 71 -4.58 -5.13 11.24
CA GLY A 71 -3.58 -5.92 11.95
C GLY A 71 -2.14 -5.51 11.61
N SER A 72 -1.89 -5.10 10.36
CA SER A 72 -0.57 -4.61 9.93
C SER A 72 -0.13 -3.35 10.69
N MET A 73 -1.05 -2.39 10.91
CA MET A 73 -0.80 -1.22 11.75
C MET A 73 -0.59 -1.60 13.23
N ASN A 74 -1.42 -2.51 13.75
CA ASN A 74 -1.29 -2.97 15.13
C ASN A 74 0.07 -3.64 15.37
N ALA A 75 0.62 -4.35 14.39
CA ALA A 75 1.97 -4.93 14.48
C ALA A 75 3.05 -3.86 14.63
N VAL A 76 2.95 -2.74 13.91
CA VAL A 76 3.86 -1.59 14.06
C VAL A 76 3.71 -0.95 15.43
N ILE A 77 2.49 -0.71 15.88
CA ILE A 77 2.20 -0.14 17.20
C ILE A 77 2.80 -1.01 18.32
N ALA A 78 2.66 -2.33 18.21
CA ALA A 78 3.19 -3.29 19.18
C ALA A 78 4.70 -3.52 19.07
N GLY A 79 5.37 -2.99 18.04
CA GLY A 79 6.80 -3.19 17.79
C GLY A 79 7.15 -4.59 17.26
N SER A 80 6.18 -5.36 16.77
CA SER A 80 6.39 -6.65 16.10
C SER A 80 6.64 -6.51 14.60
N ALA A 81 6.44 -5.33 14.05
CA ALA A 81 6.92 -4.89 12.74
C ALA A 81 7.48 -3.47 12.86
N ASP A 82 8.46 -3.13 12.03
CA ASP A 82 9.10 -1.80 12.02
C ASP A 82 8.31 -0.83 11.17
N PHE A 83 7.83 -1.31 10.02
CA PHE A 83 7.05 -0.54 9.05
C PHE A 83 5.74 -1.24 8.71
N SER A 84 4.78 -0.44 8.22
CA SER A 84 3.59 -0.95 7.56
C SER A 84 3.28 -0.12 6.32
N MET A 85 2.76 -0.79 5.28
CA MET A 85 1.98 -0.09 4.26
C MET A 85 0.50 -0.19 4.63
N GLY A 86 -0.13 0.97 4.82
CA GLY A 86 -1.53 1.08 5.20
C GLY A 86 -2.18 2.26 4.50
N SER A 87 -2.99 3.02 5.22
CA SER A 87 -3.74 4.14 4.64
C SER A 87 -3.92 5.32 5.59
N GLY A 88 -4.26 6.49 5.04
CA GLY A 88 -4.59 7.70 5.79
C GLY A 88 -5.65 7.46 6.88
N PRO A 89 -6.81 6.84 6.58
CA PRO A 89 -7.77 6.49 7.62
C PRO A 89 -7.21 5.61 8.74
N THR A 90 -6.25 4.74 8.44
CA THR A 90 -5.67 3.85 9.45
C THR A 90 -4.76 4.60 10.42
N ILE A 91 -3.91 5.50 9.91
CA ILE A 91 -3.00 6.28 10.75
C ILE A 91 -3.75 7.31 11.60
N THR A 92 -4.78 7.98 11.06
CA THR A 92 -5.56 8.97 11.82
C THR A 92 -6.32 8.31 12.97
N ARG A 93 -6.91 7.11 12.76
CA ARG A 93 -7.50 6.33 13.85
C ARG A 93 -6.49 5.91 14.92
N ALA A 94 -5.27 5.57 14.54
CA ALA A 94 -4.23 5.25 15.50
C ALA A 94 -3.91 6.47 16.38
N TRP A 95 -3.79 7.65 15.77
CA TRP A 95 -3.56 8.91 16.48
C TRP A 95 -4.71 9.33 17.39
N ALA A 96 -5.95 9.20 16.94
CA ALA A 96 -7.13 9.46 17.79
C ALA A 96 -7.15 8.57 19.06
N ARG A 97 -6.44 7.43 19.02
CA ARG A 97 -6.22 6.52 20.17
C ARG A 97 -4.91 6.74 20.90
N GLY A 98 -4.20 7.84 20.63
CA GLY A 98 -2.95 8.21 21.29
C GLY A 98 -1.69 7.49 20.76
N GLN A 99 -1.78 6.73 19.66
CA GLN A 99 -0.64 6.02 19.07
C GLN A 99 0.18 6.94 18.16
N LYS A 100 1.50 7.03 18.40
CA LYS A 100 2.41 7.95 17.69
C LYS A 100 3.08 7.28 16.49
N VAL A 101 2.29 7.02 15.45
CA VAL A 101 2.77 6.50 14.14
C VAL A 101 2.91 7.68 13.18
N VAL A 102 3.92 7.68 12.32
CA VAL A 102 4.16 8.73 11.33
C VAL A 102 4.06 8.20 9.91
N ALA A 103 3.52 9.03 9.03
CA ALA A 103 3.47 8.85 7.60
C ALA A 103 4.83 9.27 7.02
N LEU A 104 5.46 8.39 6.27
CA LEU A 104 6.79 8.61 5.69
C LEU A 104 6.74 8.89 4.19
N LEU A 105 5.79 8.27 3.46
CA LEU A 105 5.64 8.39 2.02
C LEU A 105 4.26 7.89 1.57
N THR A 106 3.58 8.64 0.70
CA THR A 106 2.34 8.24 0.03
C THR A 106 2.64 7.64 -1.34
N ALA A 107 2.56 6.32 -1.48
CA ALA A 107 2.77 5.63 -2.75
C ALA A 107 1.54 5.67 -3.67
N VAL A 108 0.32 5.77 -3.12
CA VAL A 108 -0.93 5.95 -3.85
C VAL A 108 -1.76 7.02 -3.16
N GLY A 109 -2.02 8.12 -3.86
CA GLY A 109 -2.64 9.34 -3.33
C GLY A 109 -4.16 9.44 -3.55
N GLN A 110 -4.82 8.37 -4.02
CA GLN A 110 -6.27 8.32 -4.21
C GLN A 110 -6.81 6.95 -3.78
N SER A 111 -8.08 6.91 -3.39
CA SER A 111 -8.68 5.74 -2.77
C SER A 111 -8.61 4.46 -3.62
N GLY A 112 -8.77 4.56 -4.93
CA GLY A 112 -8.79 3.39 -5.82
C GLY A 112 -9.85 2.33 -5.51
N GLN A 113 -10.71 2.57 -4.52
CA GLN A 113 -11.76 1.64 -4.12
C GLN A 113 -13.02 1.86 -4.94
N SER A 114 -13.60 0.78 -5.43
CA SER A 114 -14.87 0.81 -6.12
C SER A 114 -15.82 -0.21 -5.50
N ILE A 115 -17.11 0.11 -5.52
CA ILE A 115 -18.17 -0.82 -5.15
C ILE A 115 -18.74 -1.39 -6.45
N VAL A 116 -18.72 -2.69 -6.57
CA VAL A 116 -19.25 -3.44 -7.72
C VAL A 116 -20.40 -4.30 -7.26
N ILE A 117 -21.47 -4.36 -8.07
CA ILE A 117 -22.58 -5.31 -7.92
C ILE A 117 -22.66 -6.23 -9.14
N ARG A 118 -23.17 -7.45 -8.98
CA ARG A 118 -23.38 -8.36 -10.09
C ARG A 118 -24.29 -7.74 -11.14
N LYS A 119 -23.93 -7.96 -12.41
CA LYS A 119 -24.70 -7.44 -13.55
C LYS A 119 -26.15 -7.97 -13.58
N ASP A 120 -26.39 -9.24 -13.24
CA ASP A 120 -27.73 -9.80 -13.23
C ASP A 120 -28.67 -9.10 -12.21
N ILE A 121 -28.11 -8.63 -11.08
CA ILE A 121 -28.86 -7.84 -10.08
C ILE A 121 -29.15 -6.44 -10.62
N ALA A 122 -28.14 -5.81 -11.25
CA ALA A 122 -28.30 -4.49 -11.84
C ALA A 122 -29.33 -4.49 -12.97
N ASP A 123 -29.29 -5.49 -13.84
CA ASP A 123 -30.25 -5.65 -14.95
C ASP A 123 -31.67 -5.84 -14.42
N ALA A 124 -31.86 -6.69 -13.40
CA ALA A 124 -33.18 -6.93 -12.79
C ALA A 124 -33.75 -5.69 -12.07
N ALA A 125 -32.88 -4.82 -11.59
CA ALA A 125 -33.24 -3.56 -10.92
C ALA A 125 -33.40 -2.38 -11.91
N HIS A 126 -33.20 -2.57 -13.22
CA HIS A 126 -33.15 -1.50 -14.22
C HIS A 126 -32.16 -0.38 -13.81
N TYR A 127 -30.98 -0.80 -13.32
CA TYR A 127 -29.96 0.06 -12.78
C TYR A 127 -29.44 1.06 -13.80
N ASP A 128 -29.47 2.36 -13.46
CA ASP A 128 -28.88 3.42 -14.26
C ASP A 128 -27.49 3.81 -13.73
N PRO A 129 -26.40 3.46 -14.41
CA PRO A 129 -25.04 3.79 -13.98
C PRO A 129 -24.73 5.30 -14.08
N LYS A 130 -25.58 6.09 -14.72
CA LYS A 130 -25.43 7.55 -14.88
C LYS A 130 -26.21 8.34 -13.82
N ALA A 131 -27.05 7.70 -13.04
CA ALA A 131 -27.76 8.35 -11.96
C ALA A 131 -26.77 8.90 -10.89
N PRO A 132 -27.16 9.93 -10.13
CA PRO A 132 -26.38 10.39 -8.98
C PRO A 132 -26.02 9.25 -8.04
N ILE A 133 -24.83 9.28 -7.42
CA ILE A 133 -24.33 8.19 -6.58
C ILE A 133 -25.32 7.80 -5.47
N ALA A 134 -25.95 8.79 -4.81
CA ALA A 134 -26.92 8.54 -3.74
C ALA A 134 -28.14 7.74 -4.23
N GLU A 135 -28.54 7.87 -5.49
CA GLU A 135 -29.66 7.12 -6.08
C GLU A 135 -29.22 5.72 -6.49
N ARG A 136 -28.10 5.61 -7.23
CA ARG A 136 -27.64 4.31 -7.71
C ARG A 136 -27.14 3.42 -6.57
N ALA A 137 -26.61 3.98 -5.49
CA ALA A 137 -26.18 3.22 -4.33
C ALA A 137 -27.35 2.58 -3.53
N LYS A 138 -28.60 3.02 -3.74
CA LYS A 138 -29.79 2.38 -3.13
C LYS A 138 -29.93 0.90 -3.47
N ILE A 139 -29.30 0.46 -4.60
CA ILE A 139 -29.25 -0.96 -4.99
C ILE A 139 -28.54 -1.84 -3.96
N LEU A 140 -27.68 -1.26 -3.09
CA LEU A 140 -26.95 -1.98 -2.06
C LEU A 140 -27.84 -2.44 -0.89
N LYS A 141 -29.04 -1.88 -0.72
CA LYS A 141 -29.93 -2.24 0.39
C LYS A 141 -30.31 -3.72 0.35
N GLY A 142 -30.10 -4.40 1.47
CA GLY A 142 -30.38 -5.84 1.61
C GLY A 142 -29.39 -6.75 0.88
N LYS A 143 -28.24 -6.21 0.41
CA LYS A 143 -27.24 -6.98 -0.32
C LYS A 143 -26.08 -7.43 0.54
N THR A 144 -25.42 -8.50 0.08
CA THR A 144 -24.19 -9.02 0.65
C THR A 144 -23.01 -8.52 -0.19
N ILE A 145 -22.24 -7.56 0.35
CA ILE A 145 -21.11 -6.90 -0.31
C ILE A 145 -19.83 -7.26 0.42
N ALA A 146 -19.01 -8.12 -0.15
CA ALA A 146 -17.73 -8.52 0.47
C ALA A 146 -16.76 -7.34 0.56
N ILE A 147 -15.98 -7.32 1.64
CA ILE A 147 -14.94 -6.32 1.91
C ILE A 147 -13.61 -7.01 2.21
N GLY A 148 -12.48 -6.35 1.94
CA GLY A 148 -11.15 -6.92 2.21
C GLY A 148 -10.81 -7.05 3.70
N GLY A 149 -11.54 -6.34 4.57
CA GLY A 149 -11.35 -6.38 6.03
C GLY A 149 -12.12 -5.29 6.73
N THR A 150 -12.63 -5.59 7.91
CA THR A 150 -13.38 -4.62 8.73
C THR A 150 -12.47 -3.46 9.13
N GLY A 151 -12.96 -2.24 8.92
CA GLY A 151 -12.25 -1.00 9.21
C GLY A 151 -11.11 -0.66 8.25
N ALA A 152 -10.90 -1.44 7.18
CA ALA A 152 -10.04 -1.08 6.06
C ALA A 152 -10.79 -0.16 5.07
N ILE A 153 -10.08 0.45 4.12
CA ILE A 153 -10.71 1.40 3.17
C ILE A 153 -11.93 0.80 2.46
N PRO A 154 -11.95 -0.47 1.97
CA PRO A 154 -13.15 -1.04 1.35
C PRO A 154 -14.40 -1.00 2.22
N ASP A 155 -14.25 -1.25 3.52
CA ASP A 155 -15.36 -1.18 4.49
C ASP A 155 -15.79 0.27 4.74
N ILE A 156 -14.83 1.19 4.84
CA ILE A 156 -15.09 2.61 5.04
C ILE A 156 -15.88 3.17 3.85
N VAL A 157 -15.43 2.90 2.62
CA VAL A 157 -16.09 3.37 1.39
C VAL A 157 -17.52 2.79 1.30
N LEU A 158 -17.70 1.50 1.56
CA LEU A 158 -19.03 0.88 1.54
C LEU A 158 -20.00 1.53 2.52
N LYS A 159 -19.55 1.76 3.75
CA LYS A 159 -20.38 2.38 4.80
C LYS A 159 -20.75 3.83 4.49
N ALA A 160 -19.80 4.61 4.00
CA ALA A 160 -20.05 6.00 3.65
C ALA A 160 -21.03 6.10 2.47
N VAL A 161 -20.81 5.33 1.40
CA VAL A 161 -21.72 5.29 0.24
C VAL A 161 -23.11 4.80 0.62
N ALA A 162 -23.23 3.80 1.49
CA ALA A 162 -24.51 3.34 1.99
C ALA A 162 -25.21 4.40 2.82
N LYS A 163 -24.48 5.11 3.70
CA LYS A 163 -25.02 6.23 4.50
C LYS A 163 -25.56 7.35 3.62
N ASP A 164 -24.82 7.76 2.58
CA ASP A 164 -25.21 8.81 1.65
C ASP A 164 -26.46 8.43 0.84
N ALA A 165 -26.65 7.15 0.59
CA ALA A 165 -27.86 6.60 -0.04
C ALA A 165 -29.04 6.43 0.95
N GLY A 166 -28.88 6.83 2.22
CA GLY A 166 -29.90 6.68 3.26
C GLY A 166 -30.15 5.24 3.70
N ILE A 167 -29.17 4.35 3.52
CA ILE A 167 -29.25 2.95 3.94
C ILE A 167 -28.82 2.86 5.41
N ALA A 168 -29.67 2.25 6.24
CA ALA A 168 -29.37 2.13 7.67
C ALA A 168 -28.20 1.17 7.94
N PRO A 169 -27.41 1.40 9.01
CA PRO A 169 -26.38 0.46 9.43
C PRO A 169 -26.98 -0.95 9.63
N GLY A 170 -26.36 -1.95 9.00
CA GLY A 170 -26.83 -3.35 9.04
C GLY A 170 -27.75 -3.76 7.89
N ASP A 171 -28.28 -2.82 7.11
CA ASP A 171 -29.06 -3.14 5.90
C ASP A 171 -28.18 -3.61 4.73
N VAL A 172 -26.85 -3.50 4.85
CA VAL A 172 -25.87 -4.13 3.96
C VAL A 172 -25.06 -5.13 4.76
N VAL A 173 -25.05 -6.38 4.33
CA VAL A 173 -24.20 -7.42 4.95
C VAL A 173 -22.79 -7.32 4.34
N ALA A 174 -21.77 -7.05 5.17
CA ALA A 174 -20.40 -6.78 4.71
C ALA A 174 -19.39 -7.82 5.27
N PRO A 175 -19.38 -9.07 4.76
CA PRO A 175 -18.46 -10.10 5.24
C PRO A 175 -17.03 -9.78 4.82
N PRO A 176 -16.04 -9.85 5.75
CA PRO A 176 -14.63 -9.77 5.42
C PRO A 176 -14.19 -11.04 4.69
N MET A 177 -13.69 -10.91 3.48
CA MET A 177 -13.20 -12.00 2.65
C MET A 177 -11.90 -11.62 1.94
N GLN A 178 -10.97 -12.57 1.80
CA GLN A 178 -9.77 -12.33 1.00
C GLN A 178 -10.08 -12.43 -0.51
N PRO A 179 -9.26 -11.79 -1.37
CA PRO A 179 -9.53 -11.69 -2.80
C PRO A 179 -9.87 -13.00 -3.50
N PRO A 180 -9.16 -14.12 -3.34
CA PRO A 180 -9.53 -15.38 -3.99
C PRO A 180 -10.91 -15.88 -3.54
N GLU A 181 -11.26 -15.67 -2.27
CA GLU A 181 -12.52 -16.12 -1.67
C GLU A 181 -13.70 -15.29 -2.21
N PHE A 182 -13.63 -13.96 -2.15
CA PHE A 182 -14.75 -13.14 -2.64
C PHE A 182 -14.92 -13.22 -4.16
N MET A 183 -13.85 -13.37 -4.93
CA MET A 183 -13.96 -13.56 -6.39
C MET A 183 -14.70 -14.87 -6.72
N ALA A 184 -14.38 -15.96 -6.02
CA ALA A 184 -15.08 -17.23 -6.17
C ALA A 184 -16.55 -17.14 -5.70
N ALA A 185 -16.81 -16.43 -4.58
CA ALA A 185 -18.15 -16.21 -4.06
C ALA A 185 -18.99 -15.33 -5.02
N PHE A 186 -18.41 -14.31 -5.64
CA PHE A 186 -19.04 -13.48 -6.65
C PHE A 186 -19.43 -14.29 -7.89
N ALA A 187 -18.48 -15.06 -8.44
CA ALA A 187 -18.70 -15.90 -9.62
C ALA A 187 -19.78 -16.98 -9.38
N THR A 188 -19.87 -17.53 -8.15
CA THR A 188 -20.87 -18.53 -7.78
C THR A 188 -22.15 -17.93 -7.19
N LYS A 189 -22.33 -16.61 -7.24
CA LYS A 189 -23.51 -15.86 -6.77
C LYS A 189 -23.80 -16.02 -5.27
N LYS A 190 -22.77 -16.34 -4.46
CA LYS A 190 -22.91 -16.41 -2.99
C LYS A 190 -22.87 -15.04 -2.33
N ILE A 191 -22.33 -14.03 -3.03
CA ILE A 191 -22.39 -12.62 -2.65
C ILE A 191 -22.98 -11.82 -3.81
N ASP A 192 -23.52 -10.65 -3.50
CA ASP A 192 -24.16 -9.78 -4.47
C ASP A 192 -23.17 -8.82 -5.13
N GLY A 193 -22.10 -8.49 -4.43
CA GLY A 193 -21.09 -7.57 -4.87
C GLY A 193 -19.87 -7.57 -3.96
N PHE A 194 -18.97 -6.64 -4.20
CA PHE A 194 -17.83 -6.41 -3.33
C PHE A 194 -17.38 -4.94 -3.40
N SER A 195 -16.73 -4.48 -2.33
CA SER A 195 -16.00 -3.23 -2.28
C SER A 195 -14.51 -3.55 -2.25
N ASN A 196 -13.78 -3.22 -3.32
CA ASN A 196 -12.36 -3.47 -3.42
C ASN A 196 -11.71 -2.61 -4.53
N SER A 197 -10.42 -2.82 -4.76
CA SER A 197 -9.58 -2.09 -5.70
C SER A 197 -9.17 -2.95 -6.91
N PRO A 198 -8.37 -2.44 -7.87
CA PRO A 198 -7.72 -3.26 -8.88
C PRO A 198 -6.95 -4.46 -8.27
N PRO A 199 -6.79 -5.57 -9.01
CA PRO A 199 -7.29 -5.88 -10.34
C PRO A 199 -8.70 -6.48 -10.35
N PHE A 200 -9.33 -6.66 -9.18
CA PHE A 200 -10.58 -7.39 -8.99
C PHE A 200 -11.75 -6.69 -9.65
N VAL A 201 -11.77 -5.36 -9.56
CA VAL A 201 -12.78 -4.50 -10.19
C VAL A 201 -12.68 -4.60 -11.70
N GLU A 202 -11.47 -4.41 -12.26
CA GLU A 202 -11.21 -4.50 -13.71
C GLU A 202 -11.58 -5.86 -14.27
N GLN A 203 -11.33 -6.95 -13.53
CA GLN A 203 -11.70 -8.30 -13.95
C GLN A 203 -13.21 -8.39 -14.25
N VAL A 204 -14.04 -8.07 -13.27
CA VAL A 204 -15.51 -8.24 -13.42
C VAL A 204 -16.16 -7.24 -14.37
N LEU A 205 -15.56 -6.04 -14.52
CA LEU A 205 -16.01 -5.04 -15.49
C LEU A 205 -15.67 -5.48 -16.92
N LEU A 206 -14.45 -5.97 -17.16
CA LEU A 206 -14.01 -6.46 -18.48
C LEU A 206 -14.70 -7.74 -18.89
N ASP A 207 -15.03 -8.62 -17.94
CA ASP A 207 -15.81 -9.83 -18.16
C ASP A 207 -17.30 -9.56 -18.34
N GLY A 208 -17.75 -8.33 -18.06
CA GLY A 208 -19.16 -7.94 -18.14
C GLY A 208 -20.04 -8.64 -17.08
N THR A 209 -19.45 -9.15 -15.99
CA THR A 209 -20.18 -9.84 -14.91
C THR A 209 -20.57 -8.92 -13.75
N GLY A 210 -19.91 -7.75 -13.66
CA GLY A 210 -20.17 -6.71 -12.66
C GLY A 210 -20.44 -5.34 -13.27
N VAL A 211 -21.06 -4.45 -12.50
CA VAL A 211 -21.23 -3.03 -12.82
C VAL A 211 -20.83 -2.18 -11.63
N LEU A 212 -20.31 -0.97 -11.88
CA LEU A 212 -19.91 -0.03 -10.85
C LEU A 212 -21.15 0.59 -10.17
N VAL A 213 -21.14 0.59 -8.85
CA VAL A 213 -22.06 1.37 -8.01
C VAL A 213 -21.40 2.67 -7.57
N SER A 214 -20.12 2.61 -7.19
CA SER A 214 -19.33 3.75 -6.78
C SER A 214 -17.89 3.59 -7.27
N ASP A 215 -17.25 4.69 -7.69
CA ASP A 215 -15.86 4.70 -8.12
C ASP A 215 -15.11 5.87 -7.48
N ALA A 216 -14.38 5.61 -6.40
CA ALA A 216 -13.60 6.62 -5.70
C ALA A 216 -12.43 7.18 -6.52
N ARG A 217 -12.01 6.50 -7.64
CA ARG A 217 -10.98 7.00 -8.55
C ARG A 217 -11.40 8.29 -9.26
N ILE A 218 -12.71 8.49 -9.44
CA ILE A 218 -13.29 9.70 -10.02
C ILE A 218 -13.92 10.61 -8.98
N GLY A 219 -13.56 10.44 -7.71
CA GLY A 219 -14.07 11.26 -6.61
C GLY A 219 -15.49 10.92 -6.20
N GLU A 220 -15.84 9.64 -6.11
CA GLU A 220 -17.13 9.17 -5.62
C GLU A 220 -16.97 8.34 -4.33
N PRO A 221 -17.37 8.86 -3.17
CA PRO A 221 -17.83 10.24 -2.89
C PRO A 221 -16.66 11.25 -2.96
N LYS A 222 -16.96 12.53 -3.20
CA LYS A 222 -15.95 13.57 -3.44
C LYS A 222 -14.97 13.77 -2.29
N GLU A 223 -15.41 13.57 -1.06
CA GLU A 223 -14.63 13.70 0.18
C GLU A 223 -13.55 12.64 0.32
N PHE A 224 -13.52 11.62 -0.57
CA PHE A 224 -12.53 10.56 -0.57
C PHE A 224 -11.31 10.84 -1.47
N SER A 225 -11.19 12.05 -2.01
CA SER A 225 -10.07 12.44 -2.86
C SER A 225 -9.61 13.89 -2.55
N PRO A 226 -8.30 14.10 -2.33
CA PRO A 226 -7.23 13.10 -2.22
C PRO A 226 -7.25 12.33 -0.90
N VAL A 227 -6.68 11.13 -0.88
CA VAL A 227 -6.44 10.35 0.34
C VAL A 227 -5.27 9.40 0.13
N SER A 228 -4.36 9.30 1.09
CA SER A 228 -3.29 8.30 1.05
C SER A 228 -3.88 6.90 1.17
N ALA A 229 -4.00 6.18 0.04
CA ALA A 229 -4.53 4.82 -0.02
C ALA A 229 -3.45 3.75 0.15
N SER A 230 -2.20 4.06 -0.24
CA SER A 230 -1.01 3.27 0.08
C SER A 230 0.02 4.19 0.70
N LEU A 231 0.22 4.04 2.00
CA LEU A 231 1.00 4.92 2.86
C LEU A 231 2.04 4.09 3.61
N LEU A 232 3.33 4.40 3.41
CA LEU A 232 4.40 3.84 4.23
C LEU A 232 4.43 4.56 5.58
N MET A 233 4.46 3.80 6.66
CA MET A 233 4.45 4.34 8.02
C MET A 233 5.27 3.51 8.99
N ALA A 234 5.72 4.19 10.05
CA ALA A 234 6.46 3.61 11.17
C ALA A 234 6.09 4.30 12.47
N ARG A 235 6.56 3.79 13.62
CA ARG A 235 6.53 4.59 14.84
C ARG A 235 7.53 5.75 14.74
N GLY A 236 7.15 6.92 15.24
CA GLY A 236 8.02 8.09 15.22
C GLY A 236 9.30 7.91 16.07
N ASP A 237 9.21 7.21 17.19
CA ASP A 237 10.37 6.87 18.04
C ASP A 237 11.33 5.90 17.37
N PHE A 238 10.81 4.96 16.56
CA PHE A 238 11.63 4.05 15.77
C PHE A 238 12.47 4.80 14.74
N CYS A 239 11.85 5.67 13.92
CA CYS A 239 12.59 6.46 12.93
C CYS A 239 13.56 7.46 13.56
N ALA A 240 13.25 8.00 14.75
CA ALA A 240 14.19 8.85 15.49
C ALA A 240 15.45 8.07 15.92
N ALA A 241 15.28 6.81 16.34
CA ALA A 241 16.38 5.95 16.78
C ALA A 241 17.13 5.27 15.61
N HIS A 242 16.45 4.99 14.48
CA HIS A 242 16.95 4.23 13.34
C HIS A 242 16.82 5.02 12.02
N LYS A 243 17.22 6.30 12.06
CA LYS A 243 17.07 7.21 10.92
C LYS A 243 17.60 6.65 9.59
N PRO A 244 18.82 6.04 9.53
CA PRO A 244 19.32 5.45 8.28
C PRO A 244 18.44 4.32 7.73
N VAL A 245 17.81 3.51 8.59
CA VAL A 245 16.89 2.44 8.17
C VAL A 245 15.63 3.06 7.54
N CYS A 246 15.07 4.12 8.17
CA CYS A 246 13.91 4.81 7.61
C CYS A 246 14.23 5.52 6.28
N GLU A 247 15.41 6.15 6.15
CA GLU A 247 15.86 6.75 4.88
C GLU A 247 15.94 5.71 3.75
N LYS A 248 16.60 4.59 3.99
CA LYS A 248 16.74 3.49 3.02
C LYS A 248 15.39 2.85 2.66
N MET A 249 14.52 2.64 3.66
CA MET A 249 13.18 2.09 3.44
C MET A 249 12.35 3.01 2.54
N VAL A 250 12.31 4.31 2.84
CA VAL A 250 11.59 5.31 2.05
C VAL A 250 12.17 5.42 0.65
N HIS A 251 13.51 5.45 0.51
CA HIS A 251 14.17 5.56 -0.80
C HIS A 251 13.81 4.38 -1.71
N GLY A 252 13.85 3.14 -1.22
CA GLY A 252 13.45 1.98 -2.02
C GLY A 252 11.99 2.01 -2.46
N VAL A 253 11.07 2.51 -1.61
CA VAL A 253 9.65 2.71 -2.03
C VAL A 253 9.52 3.88 -3.00
N TYR A 254 10.28 4.96 -2.80
CA TYR A 254 10.30 6.11 -3.72
C TYR A 254 10.74 5.68 -5.13
N GLU A 255 11.89 5.00 -5.26
CA GLU A 255 12.38 4.47 -6.53
C GLU A 255 11.34 3.56 -7.20
N ALA A 256 10.65 2.72 -6.42
CA ALA A 256 9.57 1.90 -6.93
C ALA A 256 8.38 2.73 -7.47
N THR A 257 8.05 3.88 -6.86
CA THR A 257 7.02 4.79 -7.43
C THR A 257 7.47 5.40 -8.75
N GLN A 258 8.77 5.70 -8.90
CA GLN A 258 9.32 6.18 -10.18
C GLN A 258 9.24 5.11 -11.27
N VAL A 259 9.46 3.84 -10.93
CA VAL A 259 9.25 2.72 -11.86
C VAL A 259 7.77 2.63 -12.27
N ILE A 260 6.81 2.80 -11.34
CA ILE A 260 5.38 2.81 -11.69
C ILE A 260 5.07 3.92 -12.69
N LEU A 261 5.60 5.12 -12.49
CA LEU A 261 5.30 6.28 -13.32
C LEU A 261 5.96 6.20 -14.70
N HIS A 262 7.19 5.68 -14.80
CA HIS A 262 8.05 5.84 -15.97
C HIS A 262 8.41 4.54 -16.69
N ASP A 263 8.26 3.36 -16.05
CA ASP A 263 8.56 2.06 -16.64
C ASP A 263 7.35 1.11 -16.58
N PRO A 264 6.41 1.25 -17.54
CA PRO A 264 5.24 0.39 -17.61
C PRO A 264 5.59 -1.08 -17.87
N GLN A 265 6.71 -1.35 -18.54
CA GLN A 265 7.12 -2.71 -18.88
C GLN A 265 7.51 -3.48 -17.62
N THR A 266 8.39 -2.91 -16.81
CA THR A 266 8.79 -3.50 -15.51
C THR A 266 7.59 -3.61 -14.57
N SER A 267 6.77 -2.56 -14.47
CA SER A 267 5.59 -2.55 -13.59
C SER A 267 4.60 -3.67 -13.93
N ILE A 268 4.27 -3.86 -15.22
CA ILE A 268 3.36 -4.92 -15.66
C ILE A 268 4.00 -6.30 -15.50
N ALA A 269 5.31 -6.45 -15.71
CA ALA A 269 6.02 -7.71 -15.49
C ALA A 269 5.96 -8.14 -14.02
N VAL A 270 6.19 -7.22 -13.08
CA VAL A 270 6.05 -7.46 -11.65
C VAL A 270 4.59 -7.80 -11.29
N MET A 271 3.61 -7.06 -11.81
CA MET A 271 2.20 -7.40 -11.60
C MET A 271 1.89 -8.82 -12.11
N LYS A 272 2.43 -9.22 -13.25
CA LYS A 272 2.23 -10.55 -13.81
C LYS A 272 2.85 -11.65 -12.94
N ALA A 273 3.99 -11.40 -12.32
CA ALA A 273 4.63 -12.34 -11.39
C ALA A 273 3.77 -12.59 -10.14
N HIS A 274 3.16 -11.53 -9.57
CA HIS A 274 2.41 -11.62 -8.32
C HIS A 274 0.89 -11.84 -8.52
N PHE A 275 0.33 -11.47 -9.69
CA PHE A 275 -1.09 -11.53 -10.03
C PHE A 275 -1.35 -12.27 -11.35
N GLY A 276 -0.53 -13.25 -11.69
CA GLY A 276 -0.53 -13.97 -12.98
C GLY A 276 -1.79 -14.81 -13.26
N THR A 277 -2.73 -14.91 -12.33
CA THR A 277 -4.05 -15.51 -12.54
C THR A 277 -4.98 -14.61 -13.37
N TYR A 278 -4.65 -13.30 -13.50
CA TYR A 278 -5.42 -12.33 -14.29
C TYR A 278 -4.86 -12.23 -15.71
N SER A 279 -5.73 -11.94 -16.67
CA SER A 279 -5.32 -11.75 -18.07
C SER A 279 -4.45 -10.49 -18.23
N ASP A 280 -3.61 -10.48 -19.26
CA ASP A 280 -2.77 -9.32 -19.59
C ASP A 280 -3.61 -8.04 -19.77
N LYS A 281 -4.85 -8.15 -20.28
CA LYS A 281 -5.77 -7.02 -20.42
C LYS A 281 -6.21 -6.47 -19.06
N VAL A 282 -6.50 -7.34 -18.10
CA VAL A 282 -6.88 -6.94 -16.74
C VAL A 282 -5.68 -6.28 -16.03
N LEU A 283 -4.48 -6.89 -16.14
CA LEU A 283 -3.27 -6.34 -15.54
C LEU A 283 -2.89 -4.98 -16.14
N ALA A 284 -3.03 -4.81 -17.46
CA ALA A 284 -2.78 -3.52 -18.09
C ALA A 284 -3.77 -2.42 -17.64
N ALA A 285 -5.06 -2.76 -17.48
CA ALA A 285 -6.06 -1.83 -16.96
C ALA A 285 -5.79 -1.49 -15.48
N ALA A 286 -5.45 -2.49 -14.68
CA ALA A 286 -5.11 -2.31 -13.27
C ALA A 286 -3.83 -1.47 -13.10
N TYR A 287 -2.80 -1.69 -13.93
CA TYR A 287 -1.60 -0.87 -13.95
C TYR A 287 -1.93 0.60 -14.24
N GLN A 288 -2.74 0.85 -15.29
CA GLN A 288 -3.11 2.23 -15.63
C GLN A 288 -3.82 2.92 -14.47
N THR A 289 -4.74 2.21 -13.80
CA THR A 289 -5.41 2.72 -12.61
C THR A 289 -4.41 3.07 -11.49
N VAL A 290 -3.45 2.19 -11.19
CA VAL A 290 -2.44 2.46 -10.15
C VAL A 290 -1.53 3.62 -10.54
N LYS A 291 -1.09 3.66 -11.80
CA LYS A 291 -0.25 4.74 -12.33
C LYS A 291 -0.93 6.10 -12.17
N ASP A 292 -2.21 6.21 -12.57
CA ASP A 292 -2.99 7.47 -12.51
C ASP A 292 -3.18 7.96 -11.05
N MET A 293 -3.11 7.05 -10.08
CA MET A 293 -3.23 7.35 -8.65
C MET A 293 -1.87 7.51 -7.93
N THR A 294 -0.76 7.20 -8.60
CA THR A 294 0.60 7.36 -8.04
C THR A 294 1.02 8.83 -8.19
N PRO A 295 1.29 9.54 -7.10
CA PRO A 295 1.66 10.95 -7.18
C PRO A 295 3.11 11.12 -7.68
N ASP A 296 3.36 12.15 -8.50
CA ASP A 296 4.72 12.54 -8.92
C ASP A 296 5.60 12.90 -7.72
N ASN A 297 5.02 13.59 -6.74
CA ASN A 297 5.64 13.86 -5.45
C ASN A 297 4.94 13.02 -4.37
N PRO A 298 5.60 11.98 -3.84
CA PRO A 298 5.00 11.06 -2.88
C PRO A 298 4.98 11.58 -1.43
N SER A 299 5.17 12.89 -1.22
CA SER A 299 5.01 13.51 0.10
C SER A 299 3.56 13.39 0.57
N THR A 300 3.38 12.92 1.81
CA THR A 300 2.06 12.91 2.45
C THR A 300 1.62 14.34 2.77
N THR A 301 0.37 14.70 2.48
CA THR A 301 -0.19 16.02 2.75
C THR A 301 -1.14 16.03 3.96
N VAL A 302 -1.33 17.19 4.54
CA VAL A 302 -2.35 17.40 5.59
C VAL A 302 -3.74 17.04 5.08
N GLN A 303 -4.05 17.41 3.82
CA GLN A 303 -5.35 17.16 3.23
C GLN A 303 -5.64 15.66 3.06
N ASP A 304 -4.63 14.84 2.68
CA ASP A 304 -4.77 13.38 2.56
C ASP A 304 -5.20 12.75 3.89
N LEU A 305 -4.61 13.22 5.00
CA LEU A 305 -4.90 12.70 6.32
C LEU A 305 -6.21 13.25 6.87
N GLU A 306 -6.52 14.52 6.64
CA GLU A 306 -7.80 15.11 7.03
C GLU A 306 -8.97 14.40 6.34
N ASN A 307 -8.86 14.14 5.03
CA ASN A 307 -9.87 13.37 4.30
C ASN A 307 -9.97 11.95 4.85
N GLY A 308 -8.84 11.31 5.19
CA GLY A 308 -8.82 10.00 5.85
C GLY A 308 -9.54 9.98 7.20
N ASP A 309 -9.42 11.07 7.96
CA ASP A 309 -10.11 11.22 9.25
C ASP A 309 -11.61 11.42 9.06
N ASN A 310 -12.01 12.29 8.11
CA ASN A 310 -13.40 12.47 7.72
C ASN A 310 -14.03 11.15 7.25
N MET A 311 -13.33 10.35 6.44
CA MET A 311 -13.78 9.01 6.03
C MET A 311 -14.07 8.10 7.24
N ASN A 312 -13.24 8.13 8.29
CA ASN A 312 -13.48 7.37 9.50
C ASN A 312 -14.75 7.83 10.25
N ILE A 313 -14.98 9.14 10.30
CA ILE A 313 -16.18 9.73 10.94
C ILE A 313 -17.43 9.34 10.15
N ASP A 314 -17.39 9.50 8.83
CA ASP A 314 -18.53 9.17 7.96
C ASP A 314 -18.90 7.69 8.01
N ALA A 315 -17.91 6.81 8.10
CA ALA A 315 -18.12 5.38 8.27
C ALA A 315 -18.42 4.93 9.71
N GLY A 316 -18.46 5.86 10.68
CA GLY A 316 -18.75 5.58 12.09
C GLY A 316 -17.64 4.86 12.85
N PHE A 317 -16.39 4.90 12.38
CA PHE A 317 -15.21 4.36 13.08
C PHE A 317 -14.60 5.33 14.08
N LEU A 318 -14.84 6.62 13.89
CA LEU A 318 -14.58 7.70 14.84
C LEU A 318 -15.86 8.52 15.02
N LYS A 319 -15.97 9.18 16.16
CA LYS A 319 -17.01 10.18 16.37
C LYS A 319 -16.52 11.55 15.93
N PRO A 320 -17.41 12.52 15.63
CA PRO A 320 -17.01 13.88 15.27
C PRO A 320 -16.10 14.56 16.29
N GLU A 321 -16.29 14.29 17.58
CA GLU A 321 -15.47 14.81 18.69
C GLU A 321 -14.05 14.21 18.74
N ASP A 322 -13.82 13.05 18.10
CA ASP A 322 -12.51 12.38 18.02
C ASP A 322 -11.67 12.90 16.84
N LYS A 323 -12.20 13.82 16.03
CA LYS A 323 -11.48 14.43 14.90
C LYS A 323 -10.19 15.09 15.38
N LEU A 324 -9.08 14.80 14.70
CA LEU A 324 -7.78 15.34 15.08
C LEU A 324 -7.73 16.86 14.84
N PRO A 325 -7.20 17.65 15.80
CA PRO A 325 -7.10 19.10 15.67
C PRO A 325 -5.94 19.56 14.77
N ASP A 326 -4.94 18.70 14.53
CA ASP A 326 -3.77 18.96 13.68
C ASP A 326 -3.23 17.65 13.13
N TYR A 327 -2.89 17.65 11.84
CA TYR A 327 -2.34 16.47 11.14
C TYR A 327 -0.83 16.57 10.87
N LYS A 328 -0.21 17.74 11.08
CA LYS A 328 1.23 17.93 10.84
C LYS A 328 2.10 16.96 11.66
N PRO A 329 1.79 16.67 12.94
CA PRO A 329 2.60 15.73 13.72
C PRO A 329 2.56 14.28 13.23
N LEU A 330 1.60 13.94 12.34
CA LEU A 330 1.50 12.61 11.73
C LEU A 330 2.41 12.45 10.51
N ILE A 331 3.05 13.52 10.04
CA ILE A 331 3.77 13.54 8.76
C ILE A 331 5.26 13.75 9.01
N ASP A 332 6.07 12.88 8.45
CA ASP A 332 7.52 13.05 8.37
C ASP A 332 8.01 12.84 6.92
N ASN A 333 7.89 13.90 6.12
CA ASN A 333 8.37 13.91 4.74
C ASN A 333 9.88 14.17 4.61
N SER A 334 10.63 14.24 5.72
CA SER A 334 12.07 14.54 5.70
C SER A 334 12.90 13.48 4.96
N PHE A 335 12.32 12.30 4.79
CA PHE A 335 12.92 11.16 4.09
C PHE A 335 12.60 11.14 2.59
N VAL A 336 11.61 11.88 2.11
CA VAL A 336 11.26 12.00 0.69
C VAL A 336 12.17 13.04 0.05
N LYS A 337 13.10 12.59 -0.82
CA LYS A 337 14.12 13.47 -1.46
C LYS A 337 14.23 13.17 -2.94
#